data_b63a031093d8258043f0d1d4a45567ef
#
_entry.id   b63a031093d8258043f0d1d4a45567ef
#
_cell.length_a   1.000
_cell.length_b   1.000
_cell.length_c   1.000
_cell.angle_alpha   90.00
_cell.angle_beta   90.00
_cell.angle_gamma   90.00
#
_symmetry.space_group_name_H-M   'P 1'
#
loop_
_entity.id
_entity.type
_entity.pdbx_description
1 polymer ?
#
loop_
_entity_poly.entity_id
_entity_poly.type
_entity_poly.pdbx_seq_one_letter_code
_entity_poly.pdbx_strand_id
1 'polypeptide(L)'
;MAMKKYLRLIVEIVMGLLLAGALAFGYWSYTGKTHVMHELTDASEGIDEAKEELEKLTKELEEAKEKAEELEPAAKQLAAVKDSFSNGVVLQDYEAFIKAQKGPVTSERQLGLGALRLLTKGPEDAETVSAFQKALEMAEWSSRLKSICAAQNALAAAGQKVKILADCAAEKEEKGHGKKGGHAVHWDYAGEMGPENWGDEFPTCDKGMKQSPLNITGPFEKSKDTLVVNYKEGPLKIVNNGHTIQVNVEPGSTLKINKEVYNLLQFHFHRPSEEQIDGKPMAMVIHFVHKNAEGKLAVLGVLLNEGKDNADINTLWSNAPKSEGPEVVVEKVKFNPNSLVPAAMTHYSYEGSLTTPPCTEGVNFYILKTTVDIAKKQVVDFPFKRNARPVQPANGRKINAN
;
A
#
# COMPACT_ATOMS: atom_id res chain seq x y z
N MET A 1 -3.23 -28.78 0.31
CA MET A 1 -4.44 -28.66 1.15
C MET A 1 -5.69 -28.40 0.32
N ALA A 2 -5.65 -27.55 -0.67
CA ALA A 2 -6.77 -27.22 -1.58
C ALA A 2 -7.33 -28.46 -2.31
N MET A 3 -6.49 -29.29 -2.90
CA MET A 3 -6.89 -30.47 -3.68
C MET A 3 -7.76 -31.46 -2.89
N LYS A 4 -7.52 -31.66 -1.59
CA LYS A 4 -8.38 -32.50 -0.72
C LYS A 4 -9.77 -31.88 -0.49
N LYS A 5 -9.86 -30.56 -0.48
CA LYS A 5 -11.12 -29.82 -0.30
C LYS A 5 -12.00 -29.92 -1.54
N TYR A 6 -11.38 -29.82 -2.74
CA TYR A 6 -12.07 -30.00 -4.03
C TYR A 6 -12.52 -31.45 -4.26
N LEU A 7 -11.70 -32.45 -3.93
CA LEU A 7 -12.08 -33.84 -4.03
C LEU A 7 -13.27 -34.19 -3.12
N ARG A 8 -13.31 -33.60 -1.91
CA ARG A 8 -14.42 -33.77 -0.99
C ARG A 8 -15.71 -33.14 -1.52
N LEU A 9 -15.64 -31.95 -2.10
CA LEU A 9 -16.77 -31.24 -2.72
C LEU A 9 -17.34 -32.04 -3.90
N ILE A 10 -16.48 -32.60 -4.76
CA ILE A 10 -16.89 -33.44 -5.90
C ILE A 10 -17.59 -34.72 -5.39
N VAL A 11 -17.08 -35.37 -4.34
CA VAL A 11 -17.70 -36.54 -3.75
C VAL A 11 -19.05 -36.20 -3.13
N GLU A 12 -19.18 -35.05 -2.46
CA GLU A 12 -20.45 -34.60 -1.86
C GLU A 12 -21.49 -34.28 -2.95
N ILE A 13 -21.09 -33.66 -4.09
CA ILE A 13 -21.97 -33.41 -5.23
C ILE A 13 -22.43 -34.72 -5.88
N VAL A 14 -21.50 -35.66 -6.14
CA VAL A 14 -21.84 -36.95 -6.73
C VAL A 14 -22.74 -37.79 -5.81
N MET A 15 -22.48 -37.79 -4.50
CA MET A 15 -23.33 -38.48 -3.53
C MET A 15 -24.72 -37.84 -3.41
N GLY A 16 -24.79 -36.51 -3.49
CA GLY A 16 -26.05 -35.76 -3.52
C GLY A 16 -26.90 -36.11 -4.75
N LEU A 17 -26.29 -36.22 -5.92
CA LEU A 17 -26.94 -36.59 -7.19
C LEU A 17 -27.43 -38.06 -7.17
N LEU A 18 -26.68 -38.99 -6.57
CA LEU A 18 -27.09 -40.39 -6.41
C LEU A 18 -28.24 -40.54 -5.43
N LEU A 19 -28.24 -39.77 -4.33
CA LEU A 19 -29.35 -39.76 -3.37
C LEU A 19 -30.63 -39.16 -3.96
N ALA A 20 -30.50 -38.05 -4.70
CA ALA A 20 -31.62 -37.42 -5.42
C ALA A 20 -32.23 -38.38 -6.46
N GLY A 21 -31.39 -39.11 -7.21
CA GLY A 21 -31.85 -40.15 -8.15
C GLY A 21 -32.57 -41.30 -7.49
N ALA A 22 -32.11 -41.79 -6.32
CA ALA A 22 -32.75 -42.86 -5.58
C ALA A 22 -34.09 -42.42 -4.94
N LEU A 23 -34.18 -41.19 -4.46
CA LEU A 23 -35.42 -40.60 -3.91
C LEU A 23 -36.43 -40.35 -5.00
N ALA A 24 -36.05 -39.86 -6.17
CA ALA A 24 -36.89 -39.66 -7.34
C ALA A 24 -37.49 -40.97 -7.86
N PHE A 25 -36.71 -42.06 -7.85
CA PHE A 25 -37.18 -43.40 -8.26
C PHE A 25 -38.18 -43.99 -7.25
N GLY A 26 -37.97 -43.77 -5.95
CA GLY A 26 -38.90 -44.20 -4.92
C GLY A 26 -40.21 -43.41 -4.90
N TYR A 27 -40.19 -42.13 -5.23
CA TYR A 27 -41.35 -41.27 -5.27
C TYR A 27 -42.21 -41.48 -6.55
N TRP A 28 -41.55 -41.78 -7.67
CA TRP A 28 -42.26 -42.08 -8.94
C TRP A 28 -43.18 -43.32 -8.85
N SER A 29 -42.87 -44.25 -7.99
CA SER A 29 -43.73 -45.43 -7.75
C SER A 29 -44.97 -45.12 -6.94
N TYR A 30 -45.10 -43.94 -6.28
CA TYR A 30 -46.13 -43.65 -5.31
C TYR A 30 -47.07 -42.49 -5.70
N THR A 31 -46.68 -41.54 -6.54
CA THR A 31 -47.50 -40.35 -6.88
C THR A 31 -47.40 -39.94 -8.35
N GLY A 32 -48.54 -39.67 -8.95
CA GLY A 32 -48.77 -39.47 -10.38
C GLY A 32 -47.81 -38.54 -11.17
N LYS A 33 -47.63 -38.88 -12.44
CA LYS A 33 -46.67 -38.46 -13.46
C LYS A 33 -46.32 -36.96 -13.60
N THR A 34 -47.10 -36.02 -13.18
CA THR A 34 -46.94 -34.57 -13.50
C THR A 34 -45.98 -33.85 -12.56
N HIS A 35 -45.92 -34.21 -11.27
CA HIS A 35 -45.06 -33.54 -10.30
C HIS A 35 -43.59 -33.98 -10.46
N VAL A 36 -43.36 -35.25 -10.75
CA VAL A 36 -42.01 -35.84 -10.93
C VAL A 36 -41.31 -35.29 -12.19
N MET A 37 -42.08 -34.94 -13.25
CA MET A 37 -41.48 -34.35 -14.45
C MET A 37 -40.94 -32.93 -14.20
N HIS A 38 -41.56 -32.12 -13.35
CA HIS A 38 -41.09 -30.79 -13.00
C HIS A 38 -39.81 -30.87 -12.16
N GLU A 39 -39.79 -31.72 -11.16
CA GLU A 39 -38.57 -31.91 -10.33
C GLU A 39 -37.39 -32.52 -11.11
N LEU A 40 -37.67 -33.36 -12.12
CA LEU A 40 -36.64 -33.89 -13.02
C LEU A 40 -36.09 -32.82 -13.98
N THR A 41 -36.91 -31.85 -14.39
CA THR A 41 -36.48 -30.74 -15.22
C THR A 41 -35.58 -29.81 -14.43
N ASP A 42 -35.99 -29.43 -13.21
CA ASP A 42 -35.23 -28.58 -12.33
C ASP A 42 -33.88 -29.23 -11.93
N ALA A 43 -33.89 -30.55 -11.69
CA ALA A 43 -32.67 -31.32 -11.44
C ALA A 43 -31.73 -31.41 -12.67
N SER A 44 -32.32 -31.48 -13.88
CA SER A 44 -31.55 -31.46 -15.13
C SER A 44 -30.89 -30.12 -15.41
N GLU A 45 -31.62 -29.00 -15.15
CA GLU A 45 -31.03 -27.66 -15.26
C GLU A 45 -29.89 -27.45 -14.26
N GLY A 46 -30.06 -27.87 -13.01
CA GLY A 46 -28.99 -27.84 -11.99
C GLY A 46 -27.77 -28.70 -12.32
N ILE A 47 -27.95 -29.81 -13.05
CA ILE A 47 -26.84 -30.65 -13.53
C ILE A 47 -26.08 -29.94 -14.65
N ASP A 48 -26.76 -29.25 -15.52
CA ASP A 48 -26.10 -28.53 -16.63
C ASP A 48 -25.36 -27.29 -16.14
N GLU A 49 -25.90 -26.56 -15.16
CA GLU A 49 -25.15 -25.49 -14.47
C GLU A 49 -23.91 -26.02 -13.74
N ALA A 50 -24.02 -27.14 -13.05
CA ALA A 50 -22.88 -27.76 -12.37
C ALA A 50 -21.79 -28.27 -13.33
N LYS A 51 -22.18 -28.72 -14.55
CA LYS A 51 -21.22 -29.10 -15.60
C LYS A 51 -20.47 -27.88 -16.12
N GLU A 52 -21.15 -26.77 -16.34
CA GLU A 52 -20.55 -25.51 -16.83
C GLU A 52 -19.55 -24.95 -15.80
N GLU A 53 -19.92 -25.01 -14.52
CA GLU A 53 -19.01 -24.62 -13.43
C GLU A 53 -17.79 -25.55 -13.31
N LEU A 54 -17.98 -26.86 -13.49
CA LEU A 54 -16.89 -27.83 -13.49
C LEU A 54 -15.93 -27.62 -14.66
N GLU A 55 -16.45 -27.31 -15.85
CA GLU A 55 -15.62 -27.03 -17.02
C GLU A 55 -14.80 -25.75 -16.82
N LYS A 56 -15.40 -24.70 -16.23
CA LYS A 56 -14.72 -23.47 -15.85
C LYS A 56 -13.59 -23.72 -14.84
N LEU A 57 -13.88 -24.45 -13.77
CA LEU A 57 -12.89 -24.82 -12.75
C LEU A 57 -11.75 -25.68 -13.29
N THR A 58 -12.06 -26.55 -14.26
CA THR A 58 -11.05 -27.39 -14.93
C THR A 58 -10.08 -26.52 -15.72
N LYS A 59 -10.59 -25.51 -16.43
CA LYS A 59 -9.80 -24.55 -17.18
C LYS A 59 -8.92 -23.68 -16.25
N GLU A 60 -9.48 -23.19 -15.16
CA GLU A 60 -8.72 -22.42 -14.14
C GLU A 60 -7.60 -23.28 -13.51
N LEU A 61 -7.84 -24.57 -13.32
CA LEU A 61 -6.84 -25.51 -12.81
C LEU A 61 -5.68 -25.73 -13.80
N GLU A 62 -5.97 -25.85 -15.09
CA GLU A 62 -4.93 -25.97 -16.11
C GLU A 62 -4.10 -24.69 -16.23
N GLU A 63 -4.74 -23.51 -16.21
CA GLU A 63 -4.04 -22.22 -16.19
C GLU A 63 -3.17 -22.05 -14.94
N ALA A 64 -3.63 -22.56 -13.79
CA ALA A 64 -2.85 -22.52 -12.54
C ALA A 64 -1.65 -23.49 -12.58
N LYS A 65 -1.79 -24.64 -13.23
CA LYS A 65 -0.67 -25.59 -13.43
C LYS A 65 0.40 -25.00 -14.36
N GLU A 66 -0.02 -24.39 -15.46
CA GLU A 66 0.89 -23.74 -16.40
C GLU A 66 1.70 -22.63 -15.72
N LYS A 67 1.05 -21.78 -14.90
CA LYS A 67 1.74 -20.79 -14.08
C LYS A 67 2.69 -21.40 -13.04
N ALA A 68 2.33 -22.54 -12.46
CA ALA A 68 3.18 -23.22 -11.49
C ALA A 68 4.46 -23.78 -12.15
N GLU A 69 4.35 -24.31 -13.36
CA GLU A 69 5.50 -24.77 -14.16
C GLU A 69 6.39 -23.59 -14.58
N GLU A 70 5.79 -22.43 -14.94
CA GLU A 70 6.53 -21.21 -15.27
C GLU A 70 7.33 -20.67 -14.08
N LEU A 71 6.81 -20.82 -12.86
CA LEU A 71 7.44 -20.34 -11.61
C LEU A 71 8.48 -21.33 -11.05
N GLU A 72 8.52 -22.57 -11.48
CA GLU A 72 9.46 -23.58 -10.96
C GLU A 72 10.94 -23.18 -11.11
N PRO A 73 11.39 -22.58 -12.23
CA PRO A 73 12.77 -22.12 -12.37
C PRO A 73 13.11 -21.02 -11.37
N ALA A 74 12.17 -20.07 -11.13
CA ALA A 74 12.35 -18.99 -10.16
C ALA A 74 12.41 -19.53 -8.72
N ALA A 75 11.59 -20.51 -8.39
CA ALA A 75 11.61 -21.19 -7.09
C ALA A 75 12.93 -21.93 -6.85
N LYS A 76 13.49 -22.56 -7.88
CA LYS A 76 14.82 -23.20 -7.81
C LYS A 76 15.94 -22.18 -7.62
N GLN A 77 15.87 -21.04 -8.32
CA GLN A 77 16.82 -19.95 -8.12
C GLN A 77 16.74 -19.36 -6.72
N LEU A 78 15.53 -19.16 -6.19
CA LEU A 78 15.32 -18.68 -4.83
C LEU A 78 15.86 -19.65 -3.78
N ALA A 79 15.69 -20.95 -3.98
CA ALA A 79 16.26 -21.98 -3.12
C ALA A 79 17.80 -21.96 -3.13
N ALA A 80 18.41 -21.81 -4.31
CA ALA A 80 19.86 -21.69 -4.45
C ALA A 80 20.41 -20.43 -3.79
N VAL A 81 19.69 -19.29 -3.90
CA VAL A 81 20.03 -18.05 -3.21
C VAL A 81 19.95 -18.26 -1.71
N LYS A 82 18.89 -18.87 -1.18
CA LYS A 82 18.72 -19.17 0.25
C LYS A 82 19.85 -20.08 0.76
N ASP A 83 20.28 -21.07 0.00
CA ASP A 83 21.38 -21.94 0.35
C ASP A 83 22.73 -21.17 0.39
N SER A 84 22.96 -20.28 -0.57
CA SER A 84 24.13 -19.40 -0.61
C SER A 84 24.19 -18.46 0.61
N PHE A 85 23.07 -17.94 1.04
CA PHE A 85 22.96 -17.16 2.29
C PHE A 85 23.34 -17.99 3.52
N SER A 86 22.83 -19.22 3.62
CA SER A 86 23.10 -20.12 4.73
C SER A 86 24.56 -20.54 4.83
N ASN A 87 25.25 -20.64 3.70
CA ASN A 87 26.67 -21.05 3.62
C ASN A 87 27.67 -19.89 3.70
N GLY A 88 27.20 -18.64 3.88
CA GLY A 88 28.07 -17.47 4.03
C GLY A 88 28.76 -16.98 2.75
N VAL A 89 28.53 -17.62 1.60
CA VAL A 89 29.14 -17.26 0.31
C VAL A 89 28.73 -15.83 -0.09
N VAL A 90 27.43 -15.52 0.04
CA VAL A 90 26.91 -14.18 -0.30
C VAL A 90 27.51 -13.10 0.58
N LEU A 91 27.81 -13.39 1.86
CA LEU A 91 28.49 -12.45 2.74
C LEU A 91 29.91 -12.15 2.25
N GLN A 92 30.69 -13.17 1.88
CA GLN A 92 32.06 -13.01 1.37
C GLN A 92 32.07 -12.20 0.07
N ASP A 93 31.16 -12.49 -0.86
CA ASP A 93 31.02 -11.76 -2.12
C ASP A 93 30.61 -10.30 -1.88
N TYR A 94 29.71 -10.05 -0.94
CA TYR A 94 29.27 -8.70 -0.62
C TYR A 94 30.35 -7.89 0.09
N GLU A 95 31.15 -8.50 0.98
CA GLU A 95 32.32 -7.88 1.59
C GLU A 95 33.40 -7.55 0.56
N ALA A 96 33.66 -8.45 -0.38
CA ALA A 96 34.58 -8.21 -1.50
C ALA A 96 34.09 -7.06 -2.39
N PHE A 97 32.79 -7.03 -2.69
CA PHE A 97 32.16 -5.95 -3.44
C PHE A 97 32.31 -4.59 -2.74
N ILE A 98 32.05 -4.51 -1.43
CA ILE A 98 32.24 -3.28 -0.66
C ILE A 98 33.70 -2.81 -0.70
N LYS A 99 34.65 -3.72 -0.54
CA LYS A 99 36.09 -3.41 -0.57
C LYS A 99 36.57 -2.95 -1.96
N ALA A 100 35.98 -3.47 -3.04
CA ALA A 100 36.34 -3.13 -4.42
C ALA A 100 35.78 -1.78 -4.88
N GLN A 101 34.82 -1.20 -4.18
CA GLN A 101 34.19 0.07 -4.59
C GLN A 101 35.12 1.27 -4.39
N LYS A 102 35.34 2.03 -5.48
CA LYS A 102 36.04 3.31 -5.47
C LYS A 102 35.04 4.43 -5.12
N GLY A 103 34.77 4.66 -3.86
CA GLY A 103 33.87 5.71 -3.41
C GLY A 103 33.37 5.51 -1.99
N PRO A 104 32.66 6.49 -1.40
CA PRO A 104 32.15 6.36 -0.05
C PRO A 104 31.16 5.20 0.04
N VAL A 105 31.31 4.39 1.06
CA VAL A 105 30.34 3.32 1.38
C VAL A 105 29.07 3.99 1.90
N THR A 106 27.92 3.69 1.33
CA THR A 106 26.64 4.28 1.76
C THR A 106 26.08 3.58 3.01
N SER A 107 25.16 4.25 3.71
CA SER A 107 24.50 3.66 4.88
C SER A 107 23.73 2.38 4.53
N GLU A 108 23.13 2.29 3.32
CA GLU A 108 22.45 1.08 2.88
C GLU A 108 23.40 -0.10 2.70
N ARG A 109 24.60 0.16 2.16
CA ARG A 109 25.62 -0.89 2.01
C ARG A 109 26.07 -1.42 3.37
N GLN A 110 26.23 -0.52 4.35
CA GLN A 110 26.58 -0.92 5.73
C GLN A 110 25.42 -1.66 6.40
N LEU A 111 24.18 -1.22 6.18
CA LEU A 111 22.99 -1.91 6.68
C LEU A 111 22.86 -3.32 6.07
N GLY A 112 23.07 -3.44 4.73
CA GLY A 112 23.09 -4.72 4.04
C GLY A 112 24.18 -5.66 4.55
N LEU A 113 25.40 -5.15 4.80
CA LEU A 113 26.48 -5.91 5.39
C LEU A 113 26.13 -6.39 6.80
N GLY A 114 25.58 -5.52 7.64
CA GLY A 114 25.14 -5.87 8.99
C GLY A 114 24.06 -6.94 8.97
N ALA A 115 23.07 -6.83 8.06
CA ALA A 115 22.01 -7.83 7.91
C ALA A 115 22.54 -9.20 7.45
N LEU A 116 23.44 -9.23 6.46
CA LEU A 116 24.07 -10.48 6.00
C LEU A 116 24.93 -11.13 7.11
N ARG A 117 25.68 -10.33 7.86
CA ARG A 117 26.46 -10.81 9.01
C ARG A 117 25.58 -11.32 10.14
N LEU A 118 24.47 -10.61 10.44
CA LEU A 118 23.50 -11.06 11.43
C LEU A 118 22.94 -12.45 11.10
N LEU A 119 22.62 -12.69 9.82
CA LEU A 119 22.11 -13.98 9.34
C LEU A 119 23.16 -15.09 9.36
N THR A 120 24.46 -14.77 9.18
CA THR A 120 25.52 -15.76 9.02
C THR A 120 26.39 -15.93 10.28
N LYS A 121 26.58 -14.88 11.07
CA LYS A 121 27.48 -14.84 12.25
C LYS A 121 26.74 -14.64 13.57
N GLY A 122 25.50 -14.18 13.50
CA GLY A 122 24.68 -13.92 14.68
C GLY A 122 24.80 -12.50 15.24
N PRO A 123 23.97 -12.17 16.26
CA PRO A 123 23.86 -10.82 16.80
C PRO A 123 25.06 -10.40 17.68
N GLU A 124 25.82 -11.35 18.20
CA GLU A 124 26.95 -11.09 19.10
C GLU A 124 28.29 -10.84 18.36
N ASP A 125 28.30 -11.03 17.02
CA ASP A 125 29.49 -10.80 16.21
C ASP A 125 29.84 -9.30 16.20
N ALA A 126 31.09 -8.97 16.62
CA ALA A 126 31.52 -7.59 16.76
C ALA A 126 31.48 -6.79 15.45
N GLU A 127 31.72 -7.45 14.32
CA GLU A 127 31.68 -6.80 13.01
C GLU A 127 30.22 -6.62 12.50
N THR A 128 29.29 -7.48 12.91
CA THR A 128 27.84 -7.28 12.73
C THR A 128 27.39 -5.99 13.42
N VAL A 129 27.76 -5.84 14.70
CA VAL A 129 27.46 -4.64 15.49
C VAL A 129 28.10 -3.40 14.85
N SER A 130 29.38 -3.49 14.48
CA SER A 130 30.11 -2.40 13.83
C SER A 130 29.49 -1.96 12.51
N ALA A 131 29.00 -2.91 11.68
CA ALA A 131 28.34 -2.58 10.42
C ALA A 131 27.03 -1.80 10.64
N PHE A 132 26.22 -2.20 11.62
CA PHE A 132 24.99 -1.46 11.97
C PHE A 132 25.29 -0.08 12.59
N GLN A 133 26.32 0.04 13.43
CA GLN A 133 26.75 1.33 13.98
C GLN A 133 27.17 2.29 12.86
N LYS A 134 27.99 1.84 11.92
CA LYS A 134 28.39 2.63 10.75
C LYS A 134 27.22 3.02 9.86
N ALA A 135 26.27 2.10 9.64
CA ALA A 135 25.05 2.42 8.90
C ALA A 135 24.26 3.55 9.57
N LEU A 136 24.17 3.52 10.90
CA LEU A 136 23.48 4.54 11.69
C LEU A 136 24.20 5.90 11.64
N GLU A 137 25.53 5.93 11.76
CA GLU A 137 26.34 7.15 11.68
C GLU A 137 26.26 7.82 10.30
N MET A 138 26.14 7.02 9.23
CA MET A 138 26.10 7.49 7.85
C MET A 138 24.70 7.86 7.36
N ALA A 139 23.65 7.56 8.13
CA ALA A 139 22.26 7.82 7.73
C ALA A 139 21.93 9.30 7.87
N GLU A 140 21.64 9.95 6.74
CA GLU A 140 21.06 11.29 6.75
C GLU A 140 19.58 11.24 7.21
N TRP A 141 19.24 12.08 8.18
CA TRP A 141 17.99 12.07 8.94
C TRP A 141 16.70 12.17 8.11
N SER A 142 16.77 12.73 6.90
CA SER A 142 15.58 13.15 6.17
C SER A 142 14.92 12.10 5.26
N SER A 143 15.62 11.00 4.93
CA SER A 143 15.10 10.05 3.94
C SER A 143 15.07 8.57 4.37
N ARG A 144 15.49 8.22 5.60
CA ARG A 144 15.81 6.82 5.94
C ARG A 144 15.45 6.39 7.36
N LEU A 145 14.36 6.91 7.91
CA LEU A 145 13.92 6.54 9.27
C LEU A 145 13.83 5.02 9.46
N LYS A 146 13.29 4.29 8.47
CA LYS A 146 13.22 2.81 8.52
C LYS A 146 14.59 2.15 8.67
N SER A 147 15.59 2.61 7.92
CA SER A 147 16.95 2.07 8.00
C SER A 147 17.63 2.40 9.35
N ILE A 148 17.38 3.58 9.88
CA ILE A 148 17.85 4.00 11.20
C ILE A 148 17.20 3.15 12.28
N CYS A 149 15.89 2.97 12.24
CA CYS A 149 15.15 2.14 13.18
C CYS A 149 15.59 0.67 13.11
N ALA A 150 15.78 0.12 11.91
CA ALA A 150 16.28 -1.24 11.71
C ALA A 150 17.69 -1.41 12.33
N ALA A 151 18.61 -0.47 12.09
CA ALA A 151 19.96 -0.51 12.67
C ALA A 151 19.94 -0.39 14.21
N GLN A 152 19.14 0.53 14.75
CA GLN A 152 18.98 0.70 16.20
C GLN A 152 18.36 -0.54 16.87
N ASN A 153 17.33 -1.12 16.25
CA ASN A 153 16.71 -2.33 16.75
C ASN A 153 17.64 -3.55 16.70
N ALA A 154 18.43 -3.68 15.62
CA ALA A 154 19.44 -4.74 15.50
C ALA A 154 20.53 -4.61 16.58
N LEU A 155 21.04 -3.39 16.82
CA LEU A 155 22.01 -3.12 17.87
C LEU A 155 21.44 -3.40 19.27
N ALA A 156 20.20 -3.02 19.54
CA ALA A 156 19.55 -3.31 20.81
C ALA A 156 19.33 -4.82 21.01
N ALA A 157 18.97 -5.56 19.95
CA ALA A 157 18.85 -7.01 19.99
C ALA A 157 20.18 -7.72 20.22
N ALA A 158 21.29 -7.12 19.77
CA ALA A 158 22.66 -7.56 20.05
C ALA A 158 23.17 -7.14 21.44
N GLY A 159 22.29 -6.66 22.34
CA GLY A 159 22.64 -6.28 23.71
C GLY A 159 23.41 -4.95 23.83
N GLN A 160 23.52 -4.18 22.74
CA GLN A 160 24.20 -2.89 22.77
C GLN A 160 23.33 -1.79 23.38
N LYS A 161 23.94 -0.91 24.20
CA LYS A 161 23.23 0.27 24.73
C LYS A 161 23.12 1.32 23.64
N VAL A 162 21.95 1.40 23.02
CA VAL A 162 21.62 2.38 21.96
C VAL A 162 20.50 3.28 22.45
N LYS A 163 20.65 4.60 22.26
CA LYS A 163 19.55 5.54 22.48
C LYS A 163 18.59 5.40 21.30
N ILE A 164 17.49 4.69 21.50
CA ILE A 164 16.46 4.51 20.47
C ILE A 164 15.73 5.85 20.30
N LEU A 165 15.58 6.29 19.04
CA LEU A 165 14.78 7.47 18.72
C LEU A 165 13.33 7.23 19.10
N ALA A 166 12.62 8.30 19.50
CA ALA A 166 11.20 8.21 19.85
C ALA A 166 10.37 7.59 18.72
N ASP A 167 10.66 7.98 17.47
CA ASP A 167 9.99 7.44 16.29
C ASP A 167 10.29 5.94 16.04
N CYS A 168 11.42 5.43 16.55
CA CYS A 168 11.75 4.00 16.50
C CYS A 168 11.25 3.24 17.74
N ALA A 169 11.00 3.92 18.84
CA ALA A 169 10.46 3.33 20.08
C ALA A 169 8.96 3.05 19.95
N ALA A 170 8.23 3.85 19.17
CA ALA A 170 6.82 3.64 18.90
C ALA A 170 6.51 2.26 18.28
N GLU A 171 7.47 1.68 17.52
CA GLU A 171 7.36 0.31 17.03
C GLU A 171 7.54 -0.77 18.13
N LYS A 172 8.00 -0.42 19.33
CA LYS A 172 8.25 -1.39 20.42
C LYS A 172 7.14 -1.48 21.47
N GLU A 173 6.34 -0.44 21.67
CA GLU A 173 5.31 -0.45 22.72
C GLU A 173 4.05 -1.26 22.37
N GLU A 174 3.87 -1.66 21.10
CA GLU A 174 2.73 -2.50 20.68
C GLU A 174 2.94 -4.03 20.85
N LYS A 175 4.04 -4.47 21.50
CA LYS A 175 4.29 -5.92 21.74
C LYS A 175 3.91 -6.36 23.15
N GLY A 176 2.66 -6.17 23.48
CA GLY A 176 2.09 -6.69 24.72
C GLY A 176 0.80 -7.47 24.51
N HIS A 177 0.73 -8.41 23.56
CA HIS A 177 -0.14 -9.60 23.61
C HIS A 177 0.28 -10.54 22.46
N GLY A 178 0.72 -11.72 22.85
CA GLY A 178 1.42 -12.64 21.97
C GLY A 178 0.65 -13.12 20.76
N LYS A 179 1.35 -13.12 19.63
CA LYS A 179 1.39 -14.23 18.67
C LYS A 179 2.56 -14.05 17.68
N LYS A 180 3.28 -15.12 17.50
CA LYS A 180 4.33 -15.53 16.56
C LYS A 180 4.59 -14.68 15.31
N GLY A 181 5.88 -14.35 15.07
CA GLY A 181 6.48 -14.15 13.75
C GLY A 181 6.36 -12.73 13.22
N GLY A 182 7.46 -11.94 13.27
CA GLY A 182 7.51 -10.59 12.74
C GLY A 182 7.46 -10.53 11.22
N HIS A 183 6.27 -10.55 10.63
CA HIS A 183 6.00 -9.97 9.34
C HIS A 183 5.51 -8.54 9.57
N ALA A 184 5.98 -7.58 8.74
CA ALA A 184 5.30 -6.30 8.64
C ALA A 184 3.82 -6.59 8.36
N VAL A 185 2.92 -6.04 9.19
CA VAL A 185 1.48 -6.29 9.01
C VAL A 185 1.10 -5.74 7.66
N HIS A 186 0.72 -6.64 6.76
CA HIS A 186 0.23 -6.27 5.44
C HIS A 186 -1.20 -5.72 5.58
N TRP A 187 -1.50 -4.66 4.86
CA TRP A 187 -2.84 -4.08 4.76
C TRP A 187 -3.17 -3.83 3.28
N ASP A 188 -4.45 -3.73 2.95
CA ASP A 188 -4.92 -3.47 1.61
C ASP A 188 -6.18 -2.58 1.68
N TYR A 189 -6.74 -2.21 0.53
CA TYR A 189 -7.99 -1.45 0.41
C TYR A 189 -9.23 -2.33 0.26
N ALA A 190 -9.09 -3.65 0.29
CA ALA A 190 -10.20 -4.59 0.14
C ALA A 190 -9.95 -5.92 0.89
N GLY A 191 -11.02 -6.69 1.10
CA GLY A 191 -10.98 -8.01 1.72
C GLY A 191 -10.63 -7.97 3.21
N GLU A 192 -10.10 -9.07 3.73
CA GLU A 192 -9.76 -9.22 5.15
C GLU A 192 -8.73 -8.22 5.67
N MET A 193 -7.94 -7.62 4.77
CA MET A 193 -6.94 -6.61 5.07
C MET A 193 -7.41 -5.19 4.73
N GLY A 194 -8.71 -5.03 4.47
CA GLY A 194 -9.35 -3.78 4.08
C GLY A 194 -9.55 -2.79 5.22
N PRO A 195 -9.95 -1.53 4.90
CA PRO A 195 -10.07 -0.43 5.86
C PRO A 195 -10.97 -0.71 7.07
N GLU A 196 -11.96 -1.58 6.92
CA GLU A 196 -12.85 -2.01 7.99
C GLU A 196 -12.16 -2.85 9.07
N ASN A 197 -11.02 -3.47 8.75
CA ASN A 197 -10.26 -4.34 9.65
C ASN A 197 -8.90 -3.75 10.05
N TRP A 198 -8.53 -2.56 9.54
CA TRP A 198 -7.25 -1.93 9.90
C TRP A 198 -7.11 -1.71 11.41
N GLY A 199 -8.22 -1.49 12.12
CA GLY A 199 -8.24 -1.27 13.56
C GLY A 199 -7.74 -2.45 14.39
N ASP A 200 -7.79 -3.67 13.86
CA ASP A 200 -7.35 -4.89 14.54
C ASP A 200 -5.83 -4.87 14.79
N GLU A 201 -5.08 -4.37 13.83
CA GLU A 201 -3.62 -4.29 13.88
C GLU A 201 -3.12 -2.86 14.15
N PHE A 202 -3.90 -1.86 13.78
CA PHE A 202 -3.60 -0.43 13.94
C PHE A 202 -4.74 0.27 14.71
N PRO A 203 -4.77 0.19 16.03
CA PRO A 203 -5.89 0.67 16.85
C PRO A 203 -6.29 2.12 16.61
N THR A 204 -5.35 2.99 16.18
CA THR A 204 -5.64 4.38 15.84
C THR A 204 -6.57 4.49 14.63
N CYS A 205 -6.55 3.52 13.70
CA CYS A 205 -7.44 3.54 12.53
C CYS A 205 -8.92 3.41 12.90
N ASP A 206 -9.22 2.71 14.01
CA ASP A 206 -10.57 2.49 14.52
C ASP A 206 -10.94 3.46 15.65
N LYS A 207 -10.03 3.66 16.62
CA LYS A 207 -10.29 4.41 17.85
C LYS A 207 -9.98 5.90 17.74
N GLY A 208 -9.29 6.33 16.69
CA GLY A 208 -8.93 7.73 16.48
C GLY A 208 -10.15 8.61 16.29
N MET A 209 -10.11 9.79 16.87
CA MET A 209 -11.24 10.74 16.85
C MET A 209 -11.11 11.79 15.76
N LYS A 210 -9.91 11.91 15.16
CA LYS A 210 -9.60 12.88 14.10
C LYS A 210 -9.13 12.20 12.82
N GLN A 211 -9.81 11.12 12.44
CA GLN A 211 -9.44 10.33 11.28
C GLN A 211 -9.78 11.01 9.95
N SER A 212 -8.98 10.72 8.91
CA SER A 212 -9.18 11.13 7.51
C SER A 212 -9.45 9.91 6.63
N PRO A 213 -10.09 10.11 5.46
CA PRO A 213 -10.59 11.36 4.86
C PRO A 213 -11.95 11.80 5.45
N LEU A 214 -12.40 13.02 5.10
CA LEU A 214 -13.72 13.52 5.47
C LEU A 214 -14.65 13.69 4.26
N ASN A 215 -15.95 13.60 4.53
CA ASN A 215 -16.96 14.23 3.67
C ASN A 215 -17.03 15.72 4.02
N ILE A 216 -16.58 16.56 3.09
CA ILE A 216 -16.52 18.01 3.24
C ILE A 216 -17.90 18.57 2.94
N THR A 217 -18.63 18.95 4.00
CA THR A 217 -19.98 19.52 3.91
C THR A 217 -20.13 20.64 4.92
N GLY A 218 -20.94 21.67 4.59
CA GLY A 218 -21.17 22.80 5.47
C GLY A 218 -22.04 22.50 6.70
N PRO A 219 -22.15 23.44 7.64
CA PRO A 219 -21.62 24.80 7.54
C PRO A 219 -20.11 24.88 7.76
N PHE A 220 -19.44 25.83 7.08
CA PHE A 220 -18.00 26.05 7.17
C PHE A 220 -17.67 27.24 8.08
N GLU A 221 -16.56 27.14 8.82
CA GLU A 221 -15.95 28.29 9.45
C GLU A 221 -15.04 29.04 8.46
N LYS A 222 -14.84 30.33 8.65
CA LYS A 222 -13.99 31.12 7.77
C LYS A 222 -12.51 30.77 8.01
N SER A 223 -11.86 30.21 6.99
CA SER A 223 -10.39 30.04 7.02
C SER A 223 -9.69 31.40 6.98
N LYS A 224 -8.63 31.53 7.76
CA LYS A 224 -7.68 32.64 7.72
C LYS A 224 -6.34 32.23 7.10
N ASP A 225 -6.20 30.96 6.74
CA ASP A 225 -4.95 30.45 6.24
C ASP A 225 -4.66 30.92 4.82
N THR A 226 -3.41 31.27 4.61
CA THR A 226 -2.87 31.61 3.29
C THR A 226 -1.91 30.53 2.86
N LEU A 227 -2.10 30.02 1.64
CA LEU A 227 -1.27 28.98 1.05
C LEU A 227 -0.40 29.60 -0.07
N VAL A 228 0.90 29.29 -0.06
CA VAL A 228 1.82 29.63 -1.14
C VAL A 228 2.61 28.37 -1.51
N VAL A 229 2.38 27.88 -2.71
CA VAL A 229 3.09 26.73 -3.29
C VAL A 229 4.33 27.22 -4.05
N ASN A 230 5.47 26.62 -3.77
CA ASN A 230 6.71 26.85 -4.48
C ASN A 230 7.40 25.50 -4.74
N TYR A 231 6.87 24.76 -5.71
CA TYR A 231 7.47 23.50 -6.12
C TYR A 231 8.45 23.72 -7.27
N LYS A 232 9.52 22.96 -7.24
CA LYS A 232 10.60 23.03 -8.22
C LYS A 232 10.60 21.81 -9.11
N GLU A 233 11.01 22.02 -10.34
CA GLU A 233 11.29 20.93 -11.25
C GLU A 233 12.48 20.11 -10.76
N GLY A 234 12.37 18.80 -10.86
CA GLY A 234 13.40 17.84 -10.50
C GLY A 234 13.32 16.56 -11.33
N PRO A 235 14.25 15.62 -11.13
CA PRO A 235 14.17 14.31 -11.77
C PRO A 235 12.88 13.59 -11.35
N LEU A 236 12.25 12.88 -12.30
CA LEU A 236 11.07 12.07 -11.98
C LEU A 236 11.50 10.81 -11.24
N LYS A 237 11.14 10.73 -9.94
CA LYS A 237 11.35 9.58 -9.06
C LYS A 237 10.00 8.98 -8.75
N ILE A 238 9.66 7.88 -9.42
CA ILE A 238 8.32 7.30 -9.38
C ILE A 238 8.35 5.86 -8.90
N VAL A 239 7.37 5.48 -8.10
CA VAL A 239 7.25 4.14 -7.53
C VAL A 239 5.80 3.67 -7.57
N ASN A 240 5.61 2.40 -7.86
CA ASN A 240 4.40 1.66 -7.51
C ASN A 240 4.71 0.91 -6.21
N ASN A 241 4.14 1.35 -5.11
CA ASN A 241 4.42 0.80 -3.77
C ASN A 241 3.40 -0.27 -3.32
N GLY A 242 2.63 -0.84 -4.27
CA GLY A 242 1.58 -1.82 -4.00
C GLY A 242 0.22 -1.19 -3.62
N HIS A 243 0.21 0.07 -3.18
CA HIS A 243 -0.99 0.76 -2.72
C HIS A 243 -1.36 1.98 -3.57
N THR A 244 -0.39 2.59 -4.22
CA THR A 244 -0.58 3.75 -5.11
C THR A 244 0.62 3.93 -6.04
N ILE A 245 0.47 4.82 -7.01
CA ILE A 245 1.63 5.43 -7.71
C ILE A 245 2.03 6.67 -6.91
N GLN A 246 3.28 6.69 -6.47
CA GLN A 246 3.87 7.77 -5.70
C GLN A 246 5.05 8.38 -6.43
N VAL A 247 5.20 9.69 -6.34
CA VAL A 247 6.36 10.44 -6.85
C VAL A 247 7.08 11.09 -5.68
N ASN A 248 8.31 10.69 -5.45
CA ASN A 248 9.19 11.29 -4.45
C ASN A 248 9.84 12.55 -5.01
N VAL A 249 9.96 13.59 -4.19
CA VAL A 249 10.40 14.91 -4.64
C VAL A 249 11.71 15.28 -3.97
N GLU A 250 12.65 15.82 -4.78
CA GLU A 250 13.91 16.35 -4.26
C GLU A 250 13.69 17.52 -3.28
N PRO A 251 14.57 17.70 -2.29
CA PRO A 251 14.49 18.84 -1.38
C PRO A 251 14.47 20.19 -2.09
N GLY A 252 13.70 21.13 -1.56
CA GLY A 252 13.62 22.51 -2.06
C GLY A 252 12.25 22.90 -2.61
N SER A 253 11.32 21.95 -2.78
CA SER A 253 9.90 22.20 -3.03
C SER A 253 9.17 22.44 -1.73
N THR A 254 8.37 23.53 -1.63
CA THR A 254 7.76 23.91 -0.36
C THR A 254 6.31 24.34 -0.53
N LEU A 255 5.50 24.09 0.52
CA LEU A 255 4.23 24.74 0.80
C LEU A 255 4.40 25.65 2.01
N LYS A 256 4.09 26.93 1.86
CA LYS A 256 4.05 27.86 2.97
C LYS A 256 2.59 28.03 3.41
N ILE A 257 2.33 27.76 4.67
CA ILE A 257 1.03 27.94 5.32
C ILE A 257 1.19 29.08 6.32
N ASN A 258 0.61 30.23 6.03
CA ASN A 258 0.83 31.46 6.79
C ASN A 258 2.33 31.83 6.83
N LYS A 259 2.97 31.65 7.99
CA LYS A 259 4.41 31.90 8.18
C LYS A 259 5.25 30.65 8.24
N GLU A 260 4.62 29.46 8.36
CA GLU A 260 5.30 28.18 8.48
C GLU A 260 5.64 27.59 7.10
N VAL A 261 6.82 27.01 6.99
CA VAL A 261 7.31 26.36 5.76
C VAL A 261 7.30 24.86 5.95
N TYR A 262 6.64 24.18 5.00
CA TYR A 262 6.55 22.74 4.93
C TYR A 262 7.26 22.24 3.66
N ASN A 263 8.21 21.32 3.79
CA ASN A 263 8.91 20.72 2.65
C ASN A 263 8.04 19.64 2.02
N LEU A 264 7.88 19.66 0.70
CA LEU A 264 7.22 18.59 -0.05
C LEU A 264 8.10 17.35 -0.03
N LEU A 265 7.56 16.24 0.45
CA LEU A 265 8.25 14.95 0.50
C LEU A 265 7.92 14.10 -0.73
N GLN A 266 6.64 13.98 -1.03
CA GLN A 266 6.12 13.16 -2.11
C GLN A 266 4.69 13.58 -2.45
N PHE A 267 4.19 13.12 -3.61
CA PHE A 267 2.77 13.15 -3.91
C PHE A 267 2.32 11.79 -4.47
N HIS A 268 1.05 11.47 -4.27
CA HIS A 268 0.48 10.19 -4.68
C HIS A 268 -1.02 10.33 -5.00
N PHE A 269 -1.61 9.27 -5.52
CA PHE A 269 -2.94 9.30 -6.11
C PHE A 269 -3.90 8.31 -5.45
N HIS A 270 -5.15 8.72 -5.31
CA HIS A 270 -6.26 7.84 -4.90
C HIS A 270 -7.39 7.87 -5.92
N ARG A 271 -7.98 6.71 -6.15
CA ARG A 271 -9.14 6.48 -7.01
C ARG A 271 -10.20 5.65 -6.27
N PRO A 272 -11.47 6.16 -6.16
CA PRO A 272 -11.87 7.55 -6.37
C PRO A 272 -11.14 8.49 -5.41
N SER A 273 -11.50 9.80 -5.39
CA SER A 273 -10.97 10.69 -4.36
C SER A 273 -11.35 10.18 -2.97
N GLU A 274 -10.43 10.35 -2.03
CA GLU A 274 -10.69 9.98 -0.63
C GLU A 274 -11.65 10.97 0.02
N GLU A 275 -11.42 12.27 -0.19
CA GLU A 275 -12.35 13.31 0.22
C GLU A 275 -13.60 13.29 -0.68
N GLN A 276 -14.73 13.55 -0.05
CA GLN A 276 -16.00 13.80 -0.72
C GLN A 276 -16.42 15.24 -0.52
N ILE A 277 -17.09 15.80 -1.52
CA ILE A 277 -17.74 17.11 -1.41
C ILE A 277 -19.25 16.87 -1.45
N ASP A 278 -19.94 17.22 -0.36
CA ASP A 278 -21.38 16.98 -0.20
C ASP A 278 -21.80 15.54 -0.53
N GLY A 279 -21.03 14.58 -0.03
CA GLY A 279 -21.26 13.15 -0.19
C GLY A 279 -20.86 12.56 -1.56
N LYS A 280 -20.21 13.35 -2.41
CA LYS A 280 -19.81 12.91 -3.77
C LYS A 280 -18.30 12.89 -3.89
N PRO A 281 -17.70 11.73 -4.20
CA PRO A 281 -16.29 11.65 -4.56
C PRO A 281 -16.05 12.21 -5.95
N MET A 282 -14.87 12.76 -6.20
CA MET A 282 -14.37 13.07 -7.53
C MET A 282 -13.71 11.83 -8.14
N ALA A 283 -13.32 11.93 -9.44
CA ALA A 283 -12.71 10.82 -10.14
C ALA A 283 -11.43 10.30 -9.45
N MET A 284 -10.58 11.24 -9.00
CA MET A 284 -9.36 10.96 -8.25
C MET A 284 -9.00 12.14 -7.34
N VAL A 285 -8.00 11.95 -6.49
CA VAL A 285 -7.32 13.03 -5.76
C VAL A 285 -5.81 12.83 -5.82
N ILE A 286 -5.07 13.92 -5.83
CA ILE A 286 -3.62 13.95 -5.60
C ILE A 286 -3.39 14.48 -4.19
N HIS A 287 -2.69 13.72 -3.35
CA HIS A 287 -2.21 14.17 -2.05
C HIS A 287 -0.75 14.55 -2.13
N PHE A 288 -0.45 15.83 -1.96
CA PHE A 288 0.91 16.35 -1.80
C PHE A 288 1.24 16.37 -0.31
N VAL A 289 2.15 15.52 0.11
CA VAL A 289 2.50 15.34 1.53
C VAL A 289 3.72 16.16 1.88
N HIS A 290 3.58 17.00 2.91
CA HIS A 290 4.62 17.92 3.35
C HIS A 290 4.94 17.73 4.83
N LYS A 291 6.15 18.15 5.22
CA LYS A 291 6.61 18.12 6.61
C LYS A 291 7.35 19.41 6.95
N ASN A 292 7.04 20.01 8.11
CA ASN A 292 7.80 21.15 8.60
C ASN A 292 9.02 20.74 9.45
N ALA A 293 9.79 21.70 9.93
CA ALA A 293 10.99 21.44 10.73
C ALA A 293 10.69 20.77 12.10
N GLU A 294 9.49 20.94 12.62
CA GLU A 294 9.05 20.31 13.88
C GLU A 294 8.43 18.92 13.67
N GLY A 295 8.41 18.41 12.44
CA GLY A 295 7.86 17.10 12.11
C GLY A 295 6.36 17.08 11.86
N LYS A 296 5.64 18.21 11.94
CA LYS A 296 4.21 18.27 11.63
C LYS A 296 3.97 18.04 10.16
N LEU A 297 2.91 17.28 9.86
CA LEU A 297 2.51 16.97 8.49
C LEU A 297 1.40 17.90 8.00
N ALA A 298 1.46 18.24 6.72
CA ALA A 298 0.39 18.90 6.00
C ALA A 298 0.19 18.24 4.64
N VAL A 299 -1.08 18.03 4.27
CA VAL A 299 -1.49 17.50 2.97
C VAL A 299 -2.23 18.58 2.20
N LEU A 300 -1.71 18.87 0.99
CA LEU A 300 -2.45 19.64 -0.01
C LEU A 300 -3.16 18.65 -0.94
N GLY A 301 -4.49 18.63 -0.91
CA GLY A 301 -5.31 17.78 -1.77
C GLY A 301 -5.77 18.53 -3.02
N VAL A 302 -5.52 17.96 -4.20
CA VAL A 302 -6.01 18.45 -5.48
C VAL A 302 -6.98 17.43 -6.04
N LEU A 303 -8.25 17.78 -6.10
CA LEU A 303 -9.32 16.94 -6.63
C LEU A 303 -9.25 16.91 -8.16
N LEU A 304 -9.34 15.70 -8.74
CA LEU A 304 -9.35 15.50 -10.19
C LEU A 304 -10.77 15.18 -10.66
N ASN A 305 -11.26 15.97 -11.60
CA ASN A 305 -12.57 15.78 -12.20
C ASN A 305 -12.46 15.20 -13.62
N GLU A 306 -13.38 14.31 -14.00
CA GLU A 306 -13.41 13.83 -15.39
C GLU A 306 -13.63 15.00 -16.34
N GLY A 307 -12.71 15.17 -17.29
CA GLY A 307 -12.71 16.26 -18.23
C GLY A 307 -11.72 16.07 -19.37
N LYS A 308 -10.89 17.07 -19.59
CA LYS A 308 -9.87 17.07 -20.65
C LYS A 308 -8.68 16.18 -20.31
N ASP A 309 -7.97 15.77 -21.34
CA ASP A 309 -6.70 15.06 -21.20
C ASP A 309 -5.67 15.94 -20.48
N ASN A 310 -4.91 15.32 -19.57
CA ASN A 310 -3.87 15.98 -18.77
C ASN A 310 -2.50 15.43 -19.17
N ALA A 311 -1.69 16.27 -19.79
CA ALA A 311 -0.37 15.88 -20.31
C ALA A 311 0.60 15.45 -19.18
N ASP A 312 0.50 16.08 -18.00
CA ASP A 312 1.35 15.75 -16.86
C ASP A 312 1.00 14.37 -16.30
N ILE A 313 -0.28 14.06 -16.22
CA ILE A 313 -0.76 12.71 -15.82
C ILE A 313 -0.32 11.66 -16.85
N ASN A 314 -0.37 11.96 -18.16
CA ASN A 314 0.17 11.08 -19.20
C ASN A 314 1.66 10.80 -19.00
N THR A 315 2.42 11.84 -18.68
CA THR A 315 3.86 11.70 -18.39
C THR A 315 4.09 10.78 -17.20
N LEU A 316 3.32 10.93 -16.13
CA LEU A 316 3.43 10.07 -14.93
C LEU A 316 3.04 8.63 -15.24
N TRP A 317 1.88 8.39 -15.88
CA TRP A 317 1.40 7.02 -16.18
C TRP A 317 2.31 6.28 -17.15
N SER A 318 2.90 7.01 -18.11
CA SER A 318 3.84 6.40 -19.07
C SER A 318 5.15 5.96 -18.45
N ASN A 319 5.51 6.51 -17.31
CA ASN A 319 6.75 6.20 -16.59
C ASN A 319 6.51 5.43 -15.27
N ALA A 320 5.26 5.23 -14.87
CA ALA A 320 4.93 4.50 -13.66
C ALA A 320 5.23 3.00 -13.81
N PRO A 321 5.90 2.37 -12.81
CA PRO A 321 6.07 0.92 -12.78
C PRO A 321 4.71 0.21 -12.78
N LYS A 322 4.56 -0.81 -13.62
CA LYS A 322 3.29 -1.57 -13.76
C LYS A 322 3.00 -2.48 -12.57
N SER A 323 4.03 -2.89 -11.85
CA SER A 323 3.96 -3.73 -10.66
C SER A 323 4.65 -3.07 -9.49
N GLU A 324 4.31 -3.50 -8.28
CA GLU A 324 5.01 -3.11 -7.06
C GLU A 324 6.50 -3.38 -7.17
N GLY A 325 7.30 -2.45 -6.66
CA GLY A 325 8.75 -2.56 -6.71
C GLY A 325 9.47 -1.32 -6.18
N PRO A 326 10.79 -1.27 -6.31
CA PRO A 326 11.58 -0.13 -5.88
C PRO A 326 11.29 1.13 -6.70
N GLU A 327 11.67 2.29 -6.14
CA GLU A 327 11.63 3.58 -6.85
C GLU A 327 12.46 3.53 -8.15
N VAL A 328 11.88 4.04 -9.21
CA VAL A 328 12.54 4.23 -10.51
C VAL A 328 12.86 5.71 -10.70
N VAL A 329 14.13 6.01 -10.92
CA VAL A 329 14.57 7.36 -11.34
C VAL A 329 14.56 7.40 -12.88
N VAL A 330 13.68 8.22 -13.44
CA VAL A 330 13.57 8.38 -14.89
C VAL A 330 14.51 9.52 -15.34
N GLU A 331 15.79 9.20 -15.58
CA GLU A 331 16.87 10.16 -15.75
C GLU A 331 16.63 11.25 -16.83
N LYS A 332 15.86 10.93 -17.88
CA LYS A 332 15.60 11.85 -19.01
C LYS A 332 14.33 12.69 -18.84
N VAL A 333 13.57 12.46 -17.77
CA VAL A 333 12.30 13.15 -17.50
C VAL A 333 12.45 14.04 -16.28
N LYS A 334 12.29 15.33 -16.49
CA LYS A 334 12.10 16.28 -15.40
C LYS A 334 10.63 16.55 -15.22
N PHE A 335 10.23 16.65 -13.97
CA PHE A 335 8.83 16.89 -13.62
C PHE A 335 8.73 18.03 -12.60
N ASN A 336 7.81 18.95 -12.86
CA ASN A 336 7.51 20.03 -11.94
C ASN A 336 6.12 19.76 -11.29
N PRO A 337 6.05 19.36 -10.00
CA PRO A 337 4.78 19.10 -9.36
C PRO A 337 3.80 20.28 -9.34
N ASN A 338 4.32 21.52 -9.52
CA ASN A 338 3.50 22.73 -9.57
C ASN A 338 2.50 22.72 -10.73
N SER A 339 2.78 22.00 -11.82
CA SER A 339 1.88 21.92 -12.98
C SER A 339 0.56 21.19 -12.67
N LEU A 340 0.54 20.37 -11.63
CA LEU A 340 -0.66 19.68 -11.15
C LEU A 340 -1.47 20.48 -10.12
N VAL A 341 -1.01 21.67 -9.75
CA VAL A 341 -1.65 22.50 -8.72
C VAL A 341 -2.35 23.69 -9.37
N PRO A 342 -3.67 23.90 -9.14
CA PRO A 342 -4.37 25.08 -9.62
C PRO A 342 -3.76 26.37 -9.08
N ALA A 343 -3.80 27.45 -9.87
CA ALA A 343 -3.34 28.75 -9.41
C ALA A 343 -4.16 29.35 -8.24
N ALA A 344 -5.44 29.01 -8.16
CA ALA A 344 -6.32 29.47 -7.09
C ALA A 344 -6.14 28.60 -5.84
N MET A 345 -5.74 29.24 -4.73
CA MET A 345 -5.46 28.57 -3.44
C MET A 345 -6.67 28.59 -2.49
N THR A 346 -7.89 28.83 -3.00
CA THR A 346 -9.10 28.69 -2.18
C THR A 346 -9.27 27.22 -1.79
N HIS A 347 -9.54 26.97 -0.53
CA HIS A 347 -9.48 25.62 0.03
C HIS A 347 -10.49 25.39 1.15
N TYR A 348 -10.73 24.12 1.44
CA TYR A 348 -11.23 23.62 2.70
C TYR A 348 -10.06 23.18 3.55
N SER A 349 -10.14 23.37 4.88
CA SER A 349 -9.10 22.84 5.77
C SER A 349 -9.67 22.21 7.04
N TYR A 350 -9.00 21.16 7.50
CA TYR A 350 -9.35 20.43 8.71
C TYR A 350 -8.12 19.68 9.26
N GLU A 351 -8.13 19.40 10.56
CA GLU A 351 -7.16 18.50 11.19
C GLU A 351 -7.63 17.05 11.05
N GLY A 352 -6.75 16.18 10.61
CA GLY A 352 -7.04 14.79 10.34
C GLY A 352 -5.89 13.84 10.67
N SER A 353 -5.79 12.76 9.90
CA SER A 353 -4.82 11.69 10.07
C SER A 353 -4.18 11.28 8.74
N LEU A 354 -3.18 10.42 8.79
CA LEU A 354 -2.83 9.60 7.63
C LEU A 354 -4.06 8.80 7.21
N THR A 355 -4.29 8.67 5.89
CA THR A 355 -5.41 7.91 5.32
C THR A 355 -5.06 6.43 5.10
N THR A 356 -3.87 6.03 5.51
CA THR A 356 -3.38 4.65 5.49
C THR A 356 -2.85 4.26 6.86
N PRO A 357 -2.79 2.96 7.20
CA PRO A 357 -2.14 2.52 8.42
C PRO A 357 -0.73 3.11 8.60
N PRO A 358 -0.37 3.55 9.83
CA PRO A 358 -1.08 3.36 11.09
C PRO A 358 -2.12 4.45 11.44
N CYS A 359 -2.61 5.23 10.50
CA CYS A 359 -3.67 6.25 10.67
C CYS A 359 -3.35 7.35 11.71
N THR A 360 -2.07 7.68 11.85
CA THR A 360 -1.58 8.65 12.84
C THR A 360 -2.25 10.00 12.67
N GLU A 361 -2.79 10.55 13.74
CA GLU A 361 -3.50 11.86 13.77
C GLU A 361 -2.53 13.04 13.83
N GLY A 362 -3.05 14.26 13.70
CA GLY A 362 -2.28 15.49 13.71
C GLY A 362 -1.79 15.94 12.33
N VAL A 363 -2.43 15.47 11.27
CA VAL A 363 -2.15 15.89 9.89
C VAL A 363 -3.11 17.01 9.49
N ASN A 364 -2.59 18.14 9.02
CA ASN A 364 -3.41 19.24 8.53
C ASN A 364 -3.73 19.05 7.04
N PHE A 365 -4.99 19.00 6.70
CA PHE A 365 -5.49 18.90 5.33
C PHE A 365 -5.91 20.25 4.77
N TYR A 366 -5.51 20.51 3.54
CA TYR A 366 -5.90 21.66 2.73
C TYR A 366 -6.38 21.14 1.37
N ILE A 367 -7.69 21.07 1.17
CA ILE A 367 -8.29 20.53 -0.06
C ILE A 367 -8.70 21.70 -0.96
N LEU A 368 -8.05 21.81 -2.11
CA LEU A 368 -8.34 22.91 -3.03
C LEU A 368 -9.75 22.79 -3.61
N LYS A 369 -10.45 23.93 -3.67
CA LYS A 369 -11.81 24.00 -4.24
C LYS A 369 -11.80 23.90 -5.76
N THR A 370 -10.72 24.40 -6.39
CA THR A 370 -10.54 24.30 -7.84
C THR A 370 -10.03 22.90 -8.18
N THR A 371 -10.75 22.22 -9.03
CA THR A 371 -10.37 20.89 -9.53
C THR A 371 -9.44 20.98 -10.72
N VAL A 372 -8.73 19.91 -11.02
CA VAL A 372 -7.94 19.73 -12.24
C VAL A 372 -8.62 18.66 -13.10
N ASP A 373 -8.64 18.88 -14.41
CA ASP A 373 -9.22 17.92 -15.34
C ASP A 373 -8.30 16.69 -15.52
N ILE A 374 -8.94 15.53 -15.64
CA ILE A 374 -8.32 14.27 -16.03
C ILE A 374 -9.24 13.54 -17.01
N ALA A 375 -8.70 13.02 -18.13
CA ALA A 375 -9.54 12.27 -19.06
C ALA A 375 -9.99 10.94 -18.44
N LYS A 376 -11.20 10.50 -18.79
CA LYS A 376 -11.72 9.20 -18.35
C LYS A 376 -10.77 8.04 -18.61
N LYS A 377 -10.08 8.06 -19.77
CA LYS A 377 -9.07 7.05 -20.10
C LYS A 377 -7.94 7.05 -19.08
N GLN A 378 -7.42 8.21 -18.67
CA GLN A 378 -6.35 8.32 -17.70
C GLN A 378 -6.77 7.83 -16.30
N VAL A 379 -8.04 8.04 -15.92
CA VAL A 379 -8.61 7.44 -14.70
C VAL A 379 -8.62 5.92 -14.79
N VAL A 380 -8.99 5.36 -15.95
CA VAL A 380 -9.02 3.90 -16.18
C VAL A 380 -7.62 3.31 -16.21
N ASP A 381 -6.64 4.01 -16.79
CA ASP A 381 -5.25 3.58 -16.91
C ASP A 381 -4.48 3.58 -15.56
N PHE A 382 -5.03 4.22 -14.52
CA PHE A 382 -4.46 4.12 -13.18
C PHE A 382 -4.53 2.68 -12.67
N PRO A 383 -3.41 2.08 -12.21
CA PRO A 383 -3.36 0.64 -11.97
C PRO A 383 -4.26 0.14 -10.83
N PHE A 384 -4.68 1.04 -9.93
CA PHE A 384 -5.53 0.69 -8.81
C PHE A 384 -6.99 1.04 -9.10
N LYS A 385 -7.86 0.03 -9.17
CA LYS A 385 -9.31 0.24 -9.40
C LYS A 385 -9.96 1.02 -8.26
N ARG A 386 -9.49 0.75 -7.03
CA ARG A 386 -9.90 1.44 -5.81
C ARG A 386 -8.77 1.37 -4.80
N ASN A 387 -8.26 2.53 -4.39
CA ASN A 387 -7.26 2.67 -3.34
C ASN A 387 -7.60 3.90 -2.45
N ALA A 388 -8.83 3.99 -2.03
CA ALA A 388 -9.36 5.08 -1.22
C ALA A 388 -9.96 4.51 0.06
N ARG A 389 -9.54 5.06 1.20
CA ARG A 389 -10.16 4.78 2.50
C ARG A 389 -11.57 5.36 2.51
N PRO A 390 -12.59 4.70 3.08
CA PRO A 390 -13.89 5.29 3.31
C PRO A 390 -13.82 6.56 4.15
N VAL A 391 -14.75 7.50 3.92
CA VAL A 391 -14.85 8.72 4.74
C VAL A 391 -15.08 8.38 6.21
N GLN A 392 -14.44 9.15 7.06
CA GLN A 392 -14.45 8.97 8.50
C GLN A 392 -15.40 9.97 9.18
N PRO A 393 -15.92 9.63 10.37
CA PRO A 393 -16.77 10.56 11.15
C PRO A 393 -16.03 11.86 11.46
N ALA A 394 -16.71 12.99 11.30
CA ALA A 394 -16.13 14.28 11.65
C ALA A 394 -15.90 14.45 13.16
N ASN A 395 -16.65 13.73 14.01
CA ASN A 395 -16.54 13.77 15.48
C ASN A 395 -16.54 15.20 16.05
N GLY A 396 -17.40 16.07 15.53
CA GLY A 396 -17.50 17.47 15.96
C GLY A 396 -16.39 18.40 15.44
N ARG A 397 -15.47 17.88 14.60
CA ARG A 397 -14.48 18.75 13.93
C ARG A 397 -15.19 19.73 13.01
N LYS A 398 -14.68 20.96 13.03
CA LYS A 398 -15.12 22.01 12.13
C LYS A 398 -14.24 22.01 10.88
N ILE A 399 -14.87 22.21 9.75
CA ILE A 399 -14.17 22.40 8.48
C ILE A 399 -14.14 23.88 8.18
N ASN A 400 -12.93 24.41 7.94
CA ASN A 400 -12.76 25.80 7.57
C ASN A 400 -12.78 25.92 6.03
N ALA A 401 -13.19 27.09 5.53
CA ALA A 401 -13.18 27.41 4.11
C ALA A 401 -12.87 28.89 3.87
N ASN A 402 -12.15 29.22 2.80
CA ASN A 402 -11.90 30.60 2.35
C ASN A 402 -12.43 30.85 0.95
#